data_196093ae4ea28c0c3e3983f932ea8e8d
#
_entry.id   196093ae4ea28c0c3e3983f932ea8e8d
#
_cell.length_a   1.000
_cell.length_b   1.000
_cell.length_c   1.000
_cell.angle_alpha   90.00
_cell.angle_beta   90.00
_cell.angle_gamma   90.00
#
_symmetry.space_group_name_H-M   'P 1'
#
loop_
_entity.id
_entity.type
_entity.pdbx_description
1 polymer ?
#
loop_
_entity_poly.entity_id
_entity_poly.type
_entity_poly.pdbx_seq_one_letter_code
_entity_poly.pdbx_strand_id
1 'polypeptide(L)'
;MKRRKAISSMAMGVGAFSAGSCSTKQKITQPVMEEKTMDKSFSSKKEKLKGNVNHSVCKWCYSKTPLEALAEACQEMGIQSIEILGEAEWTPLIKNHGLQCAIANGSPLGIRNGFNEPKNHEQLLKDNMDIIPKAAALGIPQVICFSGDRRGMDDMVGMDNCAKGLEPVVKLAEKHGINIIMELLNSKVNHKDYMCDHTEWGVELVNKVNSPNFKLLYDIYHMQIMEGDIIATIKKHHEYIGHYHTGGVPGRNEINDSQELYYPAIIQAVLDTGFTGFLAQEFIPTRANPLESLQEGIHICDV
;
A
#
# COMPACT_ATOMS: atom_id res chain seq x y z
N MET A 1 -17.44 51.17 16.54
CA MET A 1 -17.60 51.33 18.00
C MET A 1 -16.61 50.45 18.72
N LYS A 2 -15.79 51.09 19.58
CA LYS A 2 -14.71 50.54 20.41
C LYS A 2 -15.25 49.76 21.62
N ARG A 3 -14.50 48.78 22.12
CA ARG A 3 -14.10 48.55 23.54
C ARG A 3 -13.51 47.15 23.67
N ARG A 4 -12.26 46.98 23.97
CA ARG A 4 -11.34 47.15 25.17
C ARG A 4 -11.34 45.88 26.01
N LYS A 5 -10.20 45.21 25.99
CA LYS A 5 -9.13 44.89 26.98
C LYS A 5 -9.59 44.61 28.41
N ALA A 6 -9.13 43.49 28.98
CA ALA A 6 -8.60 43.46 30.34
C ALA A 6 -7.54 42.38 30.51
N ILE A 7 -6.38 42.80 30.93
CA ILE A 7 -5.20 42.07 31.40
C ILE A 7 -5.34 41.95 32.91
N SER A 8 -4.98 40.85 33.51
CA SER A 8 -4.66 40.80 34.94
C SER A 8 -3.51 39.83 35.17
N SER A 9 -2.38 40.46 35.54
CA SER A 9 -1.19 39.81 36.10
C SER A 9 -1.37 39.71 37.62
N MET A 10 -0.86 38.65 38.24
CA MET A 10 -0.42 38.76 39.65
C MET A 10 0.74 37.79 39.93
N ALA A 11 1.65 38.32 40.70
CA ALA A 11 3.03 37.98 40.92
C ALA A 11 3.27 37.17 42.21
N MET A 12 4.43 36.52 42.20
CA MET A 12 5.41 36.27 43.27
C MET A 12 4.95 35.78 44.67
N GLY A 13 5.59 34.70 45.09
CA GLY A 13 5.82 34.32 46.47
C GLY A 13 7.10 33.51 46.62
N VAL A 14 8.19 34.18 47.00
CA VAL A 14 9.48 33.57 47.37
C VAL A 14 9.40 33.11 48.82
N GLY A 15 9.78 31.86 49.06
CA GLY A 15 9.95 31.34 50.42
C GLY A 15 11.19 30.42 50.47
N ALA A 16 12.28 30.99 50.97
CA ALA A 16 13.49 30.25 51.30
C ALA A 16 13.39 29.61 52.68
N PHE A 17 13.74 28.34 52.79
CA PHE A 17 14.17 27.71 54.04
C PHE A 17 15.36 26.79 53.83
N SER A 18 16.29 26.91 54.75
CA SER A 18 17.64 26.40 54.77
C SER A 18 17.77 24.96 55.27
N ALA A 19 18.75 24.30 54.71
CA ALA A 19 19.74 23.36 55.27
C ALA A 19 19.32 22.26 56.29
N GLY A 20 19.52 21.03 55.89
CA GLY A 20 19.65 19.86 56.74
C GLY A 20 20.38 18.76 55.98
N SER A 21 21.67 18.64 56.15
CA SER A 21 22.56 17.60 55.65
C SER A 21 22.27 16.28 56.35
N CYS A 22 21.94 15.24 55.59
CA CYS A 22 22.17 13.87 56.03
C CYS A 22 22.46 12.97 54.81
N SER A 23 23.69 12.53 54.72
CA SER A 23 24.26 11.65 53.71
C SER A 23 23.80 10.22 53.93
N THR A 24 22.99 9.69 53.02
CA THR A 24 22.80 8.26 52.86
C THR A 24 22.91 7.92 51.37
N LYS A 25 24.03 7.26 51.02
CA LYS A 25 24.25 6.70 49.68
C LYS A 25 23.24 5.56 49.41
N GLN A 26 22.16 5.86 48.74
CA GLN A 26 21.35 4.85 48.10
C GLN A 26 21.94 4.54 46.73
N LYS A 27 22.37 3.29 46.52
CA LYS A 27 22.65 2.73 45.19
C LYS A 27 21.37 2.75 44.36
N ILE A 28 21.35 3.57 43.34
CA ILE A 28 20.32 3.51 42.31
C ILE A 28 20.69 2.34 41.41
N THR A 29 20.03 1.21 41.62
CA THR A 29 19.97 0.11 40.65
C THR A 29 19.01 0.56 39.56
N GLN A 30 19.52 0.79 38.35
CA GLN A 30 18.69 0.97 37.14
C GLN A 30 17.88 -0.33 36.92
N PRO A 31 16.57 -0.23 36.61
CA PRO A 31 15.82 -1.41 36.20
C PRO A 31 16.36 -1.87 34.84
N VAL A 32 16.84 -3.11 34.79
CA VAL A 32 17.08 -3.85 33.57
C VAL A 32 15.72 -3.95 32.87
N MET A 33 15.59 -3.32 31.70
CA MET A 33 14.44 -3.56 30.84
C MET A 33 14.55 -5.01 30.35
N GLU A 34 13.71 -5.89 30.90
CA GLU A 34 13.47 -7.21 30.31
C GLU A 34 12.95 -7.00 28.89
N GLU A 35 13.72 -7.42 27.90
CA GLU A 35 13.22 -7.71 26.57
C GLU A 35 12.09 -8.72 26.71
N LYS A 36 10.86 -8.27 26.61
CA LYS A 36 9.72 -9.15 26.40
C LYS A 36 9.92 -9.87 25.07
N THR A 37 10.46 -11.06 25.12
CA THR A 37 10.36 -12.04 24.04
C THR A 37 8.89 -12.16 23.66
N MET A 38 8.57 -11.79 22.41
CA MET A 38 7.24 -12.02 21.84
C MET A 38 6.94 -13.52 21.99
N ASP A 39 5.85 -13.81 22.69
CA ASP A 39 5.39 -15.18 22.95
C ASP A 39 5.09 -15.87 21.60
N LYS A 40 5.83 -16.94 21.27
CA LYS A 40 5.78 -17.67 20.01
C LYS A 40 4.61 -18.65 19.93
N SER A 41 3.52 -18.43 20.64
CA SER A 41 2.36 -19.32 20.55
C SER A 41 1.22 -18.70 19.74
N PHE A 42 1.37 -18.68 18.40
CA PHE A 42 0.26 -18.48 17.48
C PHE A 42 -0.46 -19.84 17.33
N SER A 43 -1.31 -20.18 18.30
CA SER A 43 -2.12 -21.39 18.28
C SER A 43 -3.52 -21.07 17.76
N SER A 44 -3.66 -20.89 16.45
CA SER A 44 -4.95 -21.06 15.78
C SER A 44 -4.92 -22.35 14.96
N LYS A 45 -6.02 -23.12 14.95
CA LYS A 45 -6.16 -24.23 14.00
C LYS A 45 -5.89 -23.71 12.62
N LYS A 46 -4.86 -24.22 11.93
CA LYS A 46 -4.56 -23.88 10.53
C LYS A 46 -5.75 -24.35 9.67
N GLU A 47 -6.70 -23.48 9.42
CA GLU A 47 -7.65 -23.71 8.36
C GLU A 47 -6.93 -23.59 7.02
N LYS A 48 -7.00 -24.64 6.20
CA LYS A 48 -6.35 -24.66 4.89
C LYS A 48 -7.14 -23.74 3.95
N LEU A 49 -6.47 -22.77 3.34
CA LEU A 49 -7.06 -21.91 2.33
C LEU A 49 -7.63 -22.76 1.15
N LYS A 50 -8.70 -22.28 0.54
CA LYS A 50 -9.34 -22.92 -0.62
C LYS A 50 -8.44 -22.95 -1.85
N GLY A 51 -7.55 -21.95 -1.96
CA GLY A 51 -6.56 -21.84 -3.05
C GLY A 51 -7.12 -21.24 -4.33
N ASN A 52 -8.29 -20.60 -4.27
CA ASN A 52 -8.87 -19.88 -5.41
C ASN A 52 -8.25 -18.49 -5.61
N VAL A 53 -7.68 -17.91 -4.56
CA VAL A 53 -7.07 -16.58 -4.54
C VAL A 53 -5.57 -16.67 -4.32
N ASN A 54 -4.78 -15.98 -5.12
CA ASN A 54 -3.36 -15.77 -4.85
C ASN A 54 -3.23 -14.57 -3.91
N HIS A 55 -3.05 -14.86 -2.63
CA HIS A 55 -2.97 -13.83 -1.59
C HIS A 55 -1.60 -13.16 -1.55
N SER A 56 -1.61 -11.83 -1.38
CA SER A 56 -0.45 -10.99 -1.15
C SER A 56 -0.67 -10.05 0.03
N VAL A 57 0.38 -9.37 0.48
CA VAL A 57 0.31 -8.34 1.51
C VAL A 57 1.28 -7.20 1.23
N CYS A 58 0.81 -5.95 1.38
CA CYS A 58 1.64 -4.77 1.24
C CYS A 58 2.50 -4.56 2.49
N LYS A 59 3.84 -4.64 2.33
CA LYS A 59 4.82 -4.52 3.43
C LYS A 59 4.67 -3.23 4.23
N TRP A 60 4.38 -2.12 3.59
CA TRP A 60 4.31 -0.83 4.25
C TRP A 60 3.24 -0.75 5.35
N CYS A 61 2.12 -1.49 5.21
CA CYS A 61 1.07 -1.60 6.24
C CYS A 61 1.58 -2.27 7.52
N TYR A 62 2.63 -3.08 7.40
CA TYR A 62 3.29 -3.82 8.47
C TYR A 62 4.72 -3.30 8.73
N SER A 63 4.92 -1.98 8.64
CA SER A 63 6.24 -1.34 8.72
C SER A 63 7.00 -1.62 10.03
N LYS A 64 6.29 -1.89 11.12
CA LYS A 64 6.87 -2.26 12.42
C LYS A 64 7.23 -3.74 12.55
N THR A 65 6.80 -4.58 11.62
CA THR A 65 7.11 -6.00 11.59
C THR A 65 8.32 -6.21 10.67
N PRO A 66 9.43 -6.79 11.14
CA PRO A 66 10.56 -7.14 10.27
C PRO A 66 10.13 -7.99 9.09
N LEU A 67 10.83 -7.88 7.94
CA LEU A 67 10.48 -8.63 6.73
C LEU A 67 10.48 -10.14 6.98
N GLU A 68 11.49 -10.64 7.69
CA GLU A 68 11.65 -12.06 8.03
C GLU A 68 10.45 -12.57 8.83
N ALA A 69 10.04 -11.84 9.86
CA ALA A 69 8.89 -12.22 10.69
C ALA A 69 7.56 -12.16 9.90
N LEU A 70 7.40 -11.19 9.02
CA LEU A 70 6.23 -11.11 8.14
C LEU A 70 6.24 -12.26 7.12
N ALA A 71 7.40 -12.60 6.56
CA ALA A 71 7.53 -13.70 5.61
C ALA A 71 7.24 -15.07 6.24
N GLU A 72 7.73 -15.32 7.45
CA GLU A 72 7.40 -16.53 8.23
C GLU A 72 5.88 -16.62 8.48
N ALA A 73 5.26 -15.52 8.90
CA ALA A 73 3.81 -15.47 9.11
C ALA A 73 3.03 -15.69 7.81
N CYS A 74 3.47 -15.10 6.69
CA CYS A 74 2.87 -15.33 5.38
C CYS A 74 2.91 -16.80 4.96
N GLN A 75 4.06 -17.47 5.15
CA GLN A 75 4.19 -18.91 4.88
C GLN A 75 3.24 -19.74 5.75
N GLU A 76 3.10 -19.37 7.03
CA GLU A 76 2.19 -20.05 7.95
C GLU A 76 0.72 -19.89 7.57
N MET A 77 0.33 -18.71 7.07
CA MET A 77 -1.02 -18.38 6.64
C MET A 77 -1.34 -18.88 5.22
N GLY A 78 -0.34 -19.31 4.43
CA GLY A 78 -0.52 -19.69 3.03
C GLY A 78 -0.56 -18.51 2.06
N ILE A 79 -0.06 -17.34 2.48
CA ILE A 79 0.12 -16.16 1.62
C ILE A 79 1.32 -16.39 0.71
N GLN A 80 1.19 -16.11 -0.59
CA GLN A 80 2.21 -16.41 -1.57
C GLN A 80 3.16 -15.24 -1.85
N SER A 81 2.78 -14.01 -1.50
CA SER A 81 3.51 -12.81 -1.88
C SER A 81 3.53 -11.73 -0.78
N ILE A 82 4.65 -11.01 -0.70
CA ILE A 82 4.76 -9.73 -0.01
C ILE A 82 5.18 -8.71 -1.07
N GLU A 83 4.53 -7.56 -1.11
CA GLU A 83 4.73 -6.63 -2.21
C GLU A 83 5.00 -5.19 -1.80
N ILE A 84 5.24 -4.34 -2.81
CA ILE A 84 5.66 -2.93 -2.68
C ILE A 84 6.95 -2.87 -1.85
N LEU A 85 7.88 -3.74 -2.20
CA LEU A 85 9.21 -3.84 -1.59
C LEU A 85 10.23 -3.00 -2.36
N GLY A 86 11.23 -2.50 -1.63
CA GLY A 86 12.44 -1.94 -2.22
C GLY A 86 13.39 -3.03 -2.74
N GLU A 87 14.29 -2.67 -3.66
CA GLU A 87 15.22 -3.60 -4.32
C GLU A 87 16.04 -4.45 -3.32
N ALA A 88 16.45 -3.87 -2.19
CA ALA A 88 17.22 -4.58 -1.17
C ALA A 88 16.46 -5.75 -0.50
N GLU A 89 15.13 -5.71 -0.54
CA GLU A 89 14.25 -6.68 0.09
C GLU A 89 13.84 -7.84 -0.86
N TRP A 90 13.97 -7.67 -2.19
CA TRP A 90 13.50 -8.67 -3.16
C TRP A 90 14.25 -10.00 -3.04
N THR A 91 15.59 -9.95 -3.04
CA THR A 91 16.41 -11.17 -2.95
C THR A 91 16.23 -11.91 -1.62
N PRO A 92 16.25 -11.26 -0.45
CA PRO A 92 15.90 -11.91 0.80
C PRO A 92 14.53 -12.59 0.78
N LEU A 93 13.48 -11.92 0.34
CA LEU A 93 12.15 -12.50 0.26
C LEU A 93 12.10 -13.74 -0.61
N ILE A 94 12.58 -13.63 -1.85
CA ILE A 94 12.43 -14.67 -2.87
C ILE A 94 13.34 -15.88 -2.56
N LYS A 95 14.61 -15.65 -2.23
CA LYS A 95 15.59 -16.72 -2.07
C LYS A 95 15.56 -17.38 -0.69
N ASN A 96 15.31 -16.60 0.38
CA ASN A 96 15.36 -17.14 1.73
C ASN A 96 14.01 -17.71 2.18
N HIS A 97 12.92 -17.11 1.72
CA HIS A 97 11.56 -17.51 2.14
C HIS A 97 10.76 -18.20 1.03
N GLY A 98 11.20 -18.17 -0.22
CA GLY A 98 10.48 -18.79 -1.35
C GLY A 98 9.12 -18.11 -1.64
N LEU A 99 8.91 -16.89 -1.14
CA LEU A 99 7.75 -16.09 -1.43
C LEU A 99 7.98 -15.24 -2.69
N GLN A 100 6.92 -14.84 -3.35
CA GLN A 100 6.98 -13.93 -4.48
C GLN A 100 6.96 -12.47 -4.00
N CYS A 101 7.44 -11.56 -4.85
CA CYS A 101 7.11 -10.15 -4.77
C CYS A 101 6.17 -9.84 -5.94
N ALA A 102 4.87 -9.67 -5.69
CA ALA A 102 3.90 -9.47 -6.77
C ALA A 102 4.08 -8.14 -7.47
N ILE A 103 4.49 -7.11 -6.74
CA ILE A 103 4.73 -5.76 -7.24
C ILE A 103 6.02 -5.21 -6.65
N ALA A 104 6.94 -4.76 -7.51
CA ALA A 104 8.09 -3.95 -7.13
C ALA A 104 7.70 -2.48 -6.97
N ASN A 105 8.32 -1.78 -6.02
CA ASN A 105 8.27 -0.32 -6.00
C ASN A 105 8.80 0.24 -7.33
N GLY A 106 8.11 1.28 -7.81
CA GLY A 106 8.53 2.06 -8.96
C GLY A 106 9.55 3.16 -8.61
N SER A 107 9.49 4.27 -9.35
CA SER A 107 10.36 5.42 -9.13
C SER A 107 10.23 6.01 -7.72
N PRO A 108 11.35 6.43 -7.09
CA PRO A 108 11.35 7.11 -5.81
C PRO A 108 10.72 8.51 -5.83
N LEU A 109 10.34 9.03 -7.00
CA LEU A 109 9.55 10.27 -7.12
C LEU A 109 8.18 10.16 -6.45
N GLY A 110 7.67 8.92 -6.28
CA GLY A 110 6.47 8.60 -5.54
C GLY A 110 5.17 9.10 -6.17
N ILE A 111 4.09 9.03 -5.39
CA ILE A 111 2.71 9.24 -5.85
C ILE A 111 2.48 10.61 -6.49
N ARG A 112 3.04 11.67 -5.88
CA ARG A 112 2.74 13.06 -6.25
C ARG A 112 3.44 13.57 -7.51
N ASN A 113 4.56 12.95 -7.88
CA ASN A 113 5.41 13.39 -9.00
C ASN A 113 5.43 12.32 -10.10
N GLY A 114 4.27 12.10 -10.70
CA GLY A 114 4.04 11.04 -11.67
C GLY A 114 4.19 11.47 -13.13
N PHE A 115 3.59 10.66 -13.98
CA PHE A 115 3.71 10.75 -15.43
C PHE A 115 2.91 11.90 -16.06
N ASN A 116 1.97 12.53 -15.35
CA ASN A 116 1.23 13.68 -15.86
C ASN A 116 2.10 14.93 -16.07
N GLU A 117 3.27 15.02 -15.44
CA GLU A 117 4.19 16.14 -15.56
C GLU A 117 5.39 15.81 -16.44
N PRO A 118 5.52 16.39 -17.64
CA PRO A 118 6.64 16.13 -18.56
C PRO A 118 8.03 16.34 -17.96
N LYS A 119 8.16 17.25 -16.97
CA LYS A 119 9.46 17.49 -16.29
C LYS A 119 9.97 16.26 -15.52
N ASN A 120 9.08 15.30 -15.18
CA ASN A 120 9.43 14.09 -14.44
C ASN A 120 9.82 12.94 -15.37
N HIS A 121 9.50 13.00 -16.68
CA HIS A 121 9.60 11.86 -17.59
C HIS A 121 11.04 11.33 -17.72
N GLU A 122 12.05 12.21 -17.78
CA GLU A 122 13.45 11.79 -17.86
C GLU A 122 13.87 10.96 -16.64
N GLN A 123 13.53 11.43 -15.43
CA GLN A 123 13.86 10.73 -14.20
C GLN A 123 13.04 9.44 -14.07
N LEU A 124 11.73 9.47 -14.35
CA LEU A 124 10.87 8.28 -14.34
C LEU A 124 11.39 7.20 -15.31
N LEU A 125 11.77 7.58 -16.52
CA LEU A 125 12.37 6.65 -17.48
C LEU A 125 13.68 6.05 -16.96
N LYS A 126 14.57 6.89 -16.44
CA LYS A 126 15.84 6.45 -15.88
C LYS A 126 15.67 5.45 -14.75
N ASP A 127 14.76 5.73 -13.81
CA ASP A 127 14.47 4.84 -12.69
C ASP A 127 13.91 3.50 -13.17
N ASN A 128 12.97 3.53 -14.13
CA ASN A 128 12.39 2.31 -14.68
C ASN A 128 13.37 1.50 -15.53
N MET A 129 14.33 2.15 -16.22
CA MET A 129 15.42 1.45 -16.92
C MET A 129 16.33 0.67 -15.98
N ASP A 130 16.44 1.10 -14.73
CA ASP A 130 17.18 0.37 -13.68
C ASP A 130 16.32 -0.73 -13.02
N ILE A 131 15.09 -0.42 -12.64
CA ILE A 131 14.19 -1.30 -11.89
C ILE A 131 13.68 -2.48 -12.72
N ILE A 132 13.19 -2.24 -13.94
CA ILE A 132 12.50 -3.25 -14.76
C ILE A 132 13.36 -4.48 -15.05
N PRO A 133 14.61 -4.35 -15.53
CA PRO A 133 15.46 -5.51 -15.80
C PRO A 133 15.77 -6.33 -14.54
N LYS A 134 15.97 -5.66 -13.40
CA LYS A 134 16.26 -6.31 -12.12
C LYS A 134 15.06 -7.07 -11.58
N ALA A 135 13.87 -6.45 -11.63
CA ALA A 135 12.61 -7.07 -11.23
C ALA A 135 12.34 -8.32 -12.09
N ALA A 136 12.45 -8.20 -13.41
CA ALA A 136 12.26 -9.32 -14.34
C ALA A 136 13.24 -10.48 -14.08
N ALA A 137 14.51 -10.18 -13.79
CA ALA A 137 15.52 -11.20 -13.49
C ALA A 137 15.21 -12.01 -12.21
N LEU A 138 14.40 -11.47 -11.31
CA LEU A 138 13.95 -12.14 -10.09
C LEU A 138 12.52 -12.73 -10.22
N GLY A 139 11.91 -12.64 -11.42
CA GLY A 139 10.54 -13.13 -11.65
C GLY A 139 9.46 -12.25 -11.02
N ILE A 140 9.76 -10.99 -10.70
CA ILE A 140 8.76 -10.03 -10.23
C ILE A 140 7.92 -9.60 -11.43
N PRO A 141 6.58 -9.83 -11.41
CA PRO A 141 5.78 -9.67 -12.62
C PRO A 141 5.34 -8.24 -12.91
N GLN A 142 5.43 -7.33 -11.93
CA GLN A 142 4.83 -6.00 -12.03
C GLN A 142 5.69 -4.93 -11.35
N VAL A 143 5.65 -3.71 -11.91
CA VAL A 143 6.21 -2.50 -11.31
C VAL A 143 5.10 -1.45 -11.22
N ILE A 144 4.92 -0.87 -10.02
CA ILE A 144 3.91 0.16 -9.80
C ILE A 144 4.34 1.52 -10.35
N CYS A 145 3.38 2.29 -10.87
CA CYS A 145 3.58 3.67 -11.26
C CYS A 145 2.39 4.55 -10.86
N PHE A 146 2.57 5.86 -10.94
CA PHE A 146 1.59 6.85 -10.51
C PHE A 146 1.39 7.94 -11.56
N SER A 147 0.15 8.44 -11.67
CA SER A 147 -0.17 9.57 -12.55
C SER A 147 0.44 10.88 -12.08
N GLY A 148 0.49 11.10 -10.77
CA GLY A 148 0.87 12.38 -10.17
C GLY A 148 -0.32 13.27 -9.79
N ASP A 149 -0.04 14.35 -9.05
CA ASP A 149 -1.04 15.36 -8.69
C ASP A 149 -1.37 16.25 -9.90
N ARG A 150 -2.64 16.69 -10.04
CA ARG A 150 -3.11 17.59 -11.13
C ARG A 150 -2.41 18.95 -11.12
N ARG A 151 -2.26 19.57 -9.97
CA ARG A 151 -1.73 20.93 -9.83
C ARG A 151 -2.39 21.94 -10.76
N GLY A 152 -3.72 21.80 -10.94
CA GLY A 152 -4.51 22.61 -11.82
C GLY A 152 -4.42 22.26 -13.31
N MET A 153 -3.75 21.17 -13.66
CA MET A 153 -3.69 20.66 -15.03
C MET A 153 -5.03 20.06 -15.43
N ASP A 154 -5.43 20.27 -16.68
CA ASP A 154 -6.58 19.63 -17.28
C ASP A 154 -6.37 18.11 -17.38
N ASP A 155 -7.41 17.32 -17.11
CA ASP A 155 -7.33 15.86 -17.05
C ASP A 155 -6.92 15.23 -18.39
N MET A 156 -7.35 15.79 -19.53
CA MET A 156 -6.97 15.28 -20.85
C MET A 156 -5.52 15.63 -21.19
N VAL A 157 -5.07 16.82 -20.82
CA VAL A 157 -3.66 17.22 -20.96
C VAL A 157 -2.77 16.32 -20.11
N GLY A 158 -3.17 16.03 -18.89
CA GLY A 158 -2.44 15.12 -18.00
C GLY A 158 -2.40 13.69 -18.53
N MET A 159 -3.51 13.21 -19.09
CA MET A 159 -3.58 11.90 -19.74
C MET A 159 -2.62 11.81 -20.96
N ASP A 160 -2.60 12.84 -21.80
CA ASP A 160 -1.67 12.91 -22.93
C ASP A 160 -0.21 12.88 -22.49
N ASN A 161 0.11 13.60 -21.42
CA ASN A 161 1.44 13.59 -20.82
C ASN A 161 1.78 12.20 -20.25
N CYS A 162 0.85 11.59 -19.50
CA CYS A 162 1.03 10.23 -18.98
C CYS A 162 1.33 9.24 -20.11
N ALA A 163 0.54 9.25 -21.18
CA ALA A 163 0.74 8.35 -22.31
C ALA A 163 2.13 8.52 -22.95
N LYS A 164 2.57 9.76 -23.16
CA LYS A 164 3.90 10.07 -23.71
C LYS A 164 5.04 9.60 -22.82
N GLY A 165 4.93 9.83 -21.50
CA GLY A 165 5.96 9.43 -20.54
C GLY A 165 6.02 7.92 -20.33
N LEU A 166 4.87 7.25 -20.41
CA LEU A 166 4.76 5.79 -20.26
C LEU A 166 5.26 5.03 -21.48
N GLU A 167 5.14 5.57 -22.69
CA GLU A 167 5.49 4.86 -23.91
C GLU A 167 6.87 4.17 -23.88
N PRO A 168 7.99 4.85 -23.58
CA PRO A 168 9.30 4.20 -23.52
C PRO A 168 9.44 3.21 -22.35
N VAL A 169 8.75 3.46 -21.21
CA VAL A 169 8.78 2.58 -20.04
C VAL A 169 8.04 1.28 -20.35
N VAL A 170 6.86 1.37 -20.96
CA VAL A 170 6.04 0.21 -21.32
C VAL A 170 6.72 -0.64 -22.39
N LYS A 171 7.35 -0.03 -23.40
CA LYS A 171 8.17 -0.77 -24.39
C LYS A 171 9.32 -1.55 -23.74
N LEU A 172 9.92 -0.98 -22.68
CA LEU A 172 10.94 -1.71 -21.92
C LEU A 172 10.30 -2.88 -21.13
N ALA A 173 9.13 -2.66 -20.51
CA ALA A 173 8.40 -3.69 -19.78
C ALA A 173 8.00 -4.86 -20.70
N GLU A 174 7.49 -4.58 -21.90
CA GLU A 174 7.19 -5.59 -22.94
C GLU A 174 8.42 -6.45 -23.26
N LYS A 175 9.59 -5.81 -23.46
CA LYS A 175 10.84 -6.53 -23.73
C LYS A 175 11.25 -7.48 -22.61
N HIS A 176 10.90 -7.16 -21.37
CA HIS A 176 11.24 -7.94 -20.19
C HIS A 176 10.08 -8.86 -19.71
N GLY A 177 8.92 -8.81 -20.36
CA GLY A 177 7.77 -9.65 -20.05
C GLY A 177 7.13 -9.34 -18.69
N ILE A 178 7.20 -8.08 -18.22
CA ILE A 178 6.56 -7.63 -16.98
C ILE A 178 5.54 -6.53 -17.27
N ASN A 179 4.66 -6.25 -16.32
CA ASN A 179 3.65 -5.20 -16.47
C ASN A 179 4.04 -3.94 -15.70
N ILE A 180 3.70 -2.80 -16.27
CA ILE A 180 3.61 -1.52 -15.55
C ILE A 180 2.16 -1.37 -15.10
N ILE A 181 1.94 -1.13 -13.80
CA ILE A 181 0.60 -0.97 -13.26
C ILE A 181 0.43 0.41 -12.63
N MET A 182 -0.60 1.14 -13.04
CA MET A 182 -0.95 2.44 -12.48
C MET A 182 -2.02 2.27 -11.42
N GLU A 183 -1.73 2.76 -10.22
CA GLU A 183 -2.67 2.66 -9.11
C GLU A 183 -3.74 3.74 -9.19
N LEU A 184 -5.00 3.30 -9.01
CA LEU A 184 -6.16 4.14 -8.81
C LEU A 184 -6.24 4.58 -7.35
N LEU A 185 -6.11 5.88 -7.06
CA LEU A 185 -6.09 6.43 -5.70
C LEU A 185 -7.22 7.44 -5.49
N ASN A 186 -7.76 7.53 -4.28
CA ASN A 186 -8.77 8.52 -3.98
C ASN A 186 -8.17 9.93 -3.76
N SER A 187 -8.73 10.92 -4.46
CA SER A 187 -8.40 12.33 -4.30
C SER A 187 -9.25 13.03 -3.23
N LYS A 188 -10.33 12.40 -2.77
CA LYS A 188 -11.26 12.98 -1.77
C LYS A 188 -10.67 13.03 -0.37
N VAL A 189 -9.92 12.01 0.04
CA VAL A 189 -9.46 11.86 1.44
C VAL A 189 -7.94 11.78 1.55
N ASN A 190 -7.30 10.79 0.89
CA ASN A 190 -5.91 10.43 1.16
C ASN A 190 -4.88 11.12 0.26
N HIS A 191 -5.17 11.23 -1.04
CA HIS A 191 -4.23 11.71 -2.05
C HIS A 191 -4.82 12.90 -2.79
N LYS A 192 -5.06 14.00 -2.06
CA LYS A 192 -5.65 15.22 -2.64
C LYS A 192 -4.93 15.60 -3.92
N ASP A 193 -5.74 15.93 -4.95
CA ASP A 193 -5.26 16.35 -6.25
C ASP A 193 -4.64 15.26 -7.15
N TYR A 194 -4.62 13.98 -6.70
CA TYR A 194 -4.15 12.88 -7.54
C TYR A 194 -5.01 12.73 -8.80
N MET A 195 -4.37 12.47 -9.96
CA MET A 195 -5.06 12.56 -11.25
C MET A 195 -5.80 11.27 -11.63
N CYS A 196 -5.19 10.09 -11.48
CA CYS A 196 -5.82 8.81 -11.79
C CYS A 196 -6.74 8.36 -10.64
N ASP A 197 -7.80 9.11 -10.39
CA ASP A 197 -8.70 8.93 -9.24
C ASP A 197 -10.08 8.35 -9.61
N HIS A 198 -10.29 8.01 -10.89
CA HIS A 198 -11.50 7.37 -11.41
C HIS A 198 -11.15 6.26 -12.39
N THR A 199 -11.91 5.16 -12.32
CA THR A 199 -11.66 3.97 -13.16
C THR A 199 -11.76 4.29 -14.65
N GLU A 200 -12.74 5.05 -15.07
CA GLU A 200 -12.91 5.43 -16.51
C GLU A 200 -11.69 6.20 -17.03
N TRP A 201 -11.13 7.13 -16.25
CA TRP A 201 -9.93 7.86 -16.66
C TRP A 201 -8.73 6.90 -16.81
N GLY A 202 -8.57 5.95 -15.88
CA GLY A 202 -7.53 4.93 -15.96
C GLY A 202 -7.69 4.04 -17.19
N VAL A 203 -8.91 3.60 -17.49
CA VAL A 203 -9.24 2.79 -18.67
C VAL A 203 -8.93 3.54 -19.98
N GLU A 204 -9.29 4.82 -20.06
CA GLU A 204 -8.95 5.65 -21.22
C GLU A 204 -7.44 5.76 -21.41
N LEU A 205 -6.67 5.91 -20.31
CA LEU A 205 -5.23 5.94 -20.37
C LEU A 205 -4.65 4.59 -20.84
N VAL A 206 -5.17 3.45 -20.35
CA VAL A 206 -4.73 2.12 -20.83
C VAL A 206 -4.98 1.97 -22.33
N ASN A 207 -6.15 2.36 -22.80
CA ASN A 207 -6.47 2.34 -24.24
C ASN A 207 -5.54 3.26 -25.05
N LYS A 208 -5.19 4.42 -24.50
CA LYS A 208 -4.31 5.39 -25.16
C LYS A 208 -2.86 4.90 -25.23
N VAL A 209 -2.36 4.27 -24.20
CA VAL A 209 -1.02 3.61 -24.17
C VAL A 209 -0.99 2.41 -25.11
N ASN A 210 -2.10 1.71 -25.24
CA ASN A 210 -2.34 0.60 -26.19
C ASN A 210 -1.25 -0.50 -26.12
N SER A 211 -0.99 -0.99 -24.91
CA SER A 211 -0.06 -2.09 -24.67
C SER A 211 -0.66 -3.13 -23.71
N PRO A 212 -0.45 -4.42 -23.95
CA PRO A 212 -0.88 -5.47 -23.04
C PRO A 212 -0.12 -5.42 -21.69
N ASN A 213 1.05 -4.78 -21.66
CA ASN A 213 1.90 -4.67 -20.49
C ASN A 213 1.69 -3.38 -19.68
N PHE A 214 0.60 -2.65 -19.94
CA PHE A 214 0.15 -1.55 -19.11
C PHE A 214 -1.26 -1.81 -18.62
N LYS A 215 -1.44 -1.89 -17.29
CA LYS A 215 -2.70 -2.21 -16.63
C LYS A 215 -2.93 -1.28 -15.45
N LEU A 216 -4.12 -1.38 -14.84
CA LEU A 216 -4.48 -0.68 -13.63
C LEU A 216 -4.28 -1.61 -12.42
N LEU A 217 -3.88 -1.02 -11.30
CA LEU A 217 -4.06 -1.57 -9.98
C LEU A 217 -5.37 -0.98 -9.44
N TYR A 218 -6.35 -1.83 -9.18
CA TYR A 218 -7.64 -1.45 -8.64
C TYR A 218 -7.63 -1.59 -7.12
N ASP A 219 -7.43 -0.48 -6.41
CA ASP A 219 -7.55 -0.44 -4.96
C ASP A 219 -9.03 -0.25 -4.57
N ILE A 220 -9.62 -1.30 -4.03
CA ILE A 220 -11.04 -1.36 -3.64
C ILE A 220 -11.36 -0.29 -2.58
N TYR A 221 -10.46 -0.03 -1.64
CA TYR A 221 -10.63 1.02 -0.65
C TYR A 221 -10.72 2.40 -1.31
N HIS A 222 -9.80 2.68 -2.22
CA HIS A 222 -9.77 3.97 -2.90
C HIS A 222 -10.98 4.18 -3.81
N MET A 223 -11.36 3.16 -4.55
CA MET A 223 -12.48 3.27 -5.51
C MET A 223 -13.84 3.28 -4.81
N GLN A 224 -13.98 2.62 -3.66
CA GLN A 224 -15.20 2.78 -2.84
C GLN A 224 -15.42 4.25 -2.43
N ILE A 225 -14.37 4.94 -2.01
CA ILE A 225 -14.45 6.36 -1.63
C ILE A 225 -14.78 7.27 -2.81
N MET A 226 -14.23 6.96 -3.98
CA MET A 226 -14.40 7.78 -5.19
C MET A 226 -15.71 7.51 -5.93
N GLU A 227 -16.01 6.25 -6.19
CA GLU A 227 -17.03 5.83 -7.15
C GLU A 227 -18.14 4.99 -6.53
N GLY A 228 -17.79 4.10 -5.59
CA GLY A 228 -18.72 3.05 -5.14
C GLY A 228 -18.98 2.01 -6.24
N ASP A 229 -20.11 1.29 -6.13
CA ASP A 229 -20.55 0.27 -7.13
C ASP A 229 -19.44 -0.69 -7.61
N ILE A 230 -18.61 -1.12 -6.65
CA ILE A 230 -17.35 -1.85 -6.87
C ILE A 230 -17.53 -3.08 -7.77
N ILE A 231 -18.55 -3.91 -7.49
CA ILE A 231 -18.77 -5.16 -8.23
C ILE A 231 -19.13 -4.90 -9.70
N ALA A 232 -19.97 -3.91 -9.97
CA ALA A 232 -20.33 -3.57 -11.34
C ALA A 232 -19.13 -3.00 -12.10
N THR A 233 -18.33 -2.15 -11.46
CA THR A 233 -17.11 -1.56 -12.02
C THR A 233 -16.07 -2.64 -12.34
N ILE A 234 -15.81 -3.59 -11.42
CA ILE A 234 -14.92 -4.72 -11.65
C ILE A 234 -15.39 -5.55 -12.86
N LYS A 235 -16.66 -5.96 -12.90
CA LYS A 235 -17.20 -6.76 -14.01
C LYS A 235 -17.09 -6.05 -15.36
N LYS A 236 -17.26 -4.73 -15.37
CA LYS A 236 -17.19 -3.91 -16.60
C LYS A 236 -15.75 -3.73 -17.09
N HIS A 237 -14.80 -3.59 -16.18
CA HIS A 237 -13.45 -3.15 -16.53
C HIS A 237 -12.33 -4.17 -16.21
N HIS A 238 -12.67 -5.42 -15.87
CA HIS A 238 -11.70 -6.45 -15.46
C HIS A 238 -10.54 -6.64 -16.44
N GLU A 239 -10.75 -6.50 -17.74
CA GLU A 239 -9.70 -6.66 -18.76
C GLU A 239 -8.57 -5.63 -18.65
N TYR A 240 -8.85 -4.48 -18.01
CA TYR A 240 -7.90 -3.41 -17.78
C TYR A 240 -7.13 -3.54 -16.46
N ILE A 241 -7.60 -4.42 -15.56
CA ILE A 241 -7.09 -4.55 -14.19
C ILE A 241 -6.08 -5.69 -14.12
N GLY A 242 -4.88 -5.39 -13.65
CA GLY A 242 -3.79 -6.35 -13.47
C GLY A 242 -3.52 -6.75 -12.02
N HIS A 243 -4.10 -6.02 -11.05
CA HIS A 243 -3.88 -6.26 -9.62
C HIS A 243 -5.00 -5.64 -8.78
N TYR A 244 -5.22 -6.18 -7.57
CA TYR A 244 -6.22 -5.67 -6.63
C TYR A 244 -5.64 -5.45 -5.25
N HIS A 245 -6.02 -4.31 -4.62
CA HIS A 245 -5.76 -4.03 -3.21
C HIS A 245 -7.06 -3.97 -2.41
N THR A 246 -6.98 -4.30 -1.11
CA THR A 246 -8.09 -4.27 -0.16
C THR A 246 -7.86 -3.27 0.94
N GLY A 247 -8.92 -2.76 1.56
CA GLY A 247 -8.87 -1.94 2.76
C GLY A 247 -10.27 -1.60 3.26
N GLY A 248 -10.45 -1.52 4.59
CA GLY A 248 -11.75 -1.22 5.18
C GLY A 248 -12.16 0.24 4.98
N VAL A 249 -13.40 0.49 4.57
CA VAL A 249 -13.96 1.84 4.40
C VAL A 249 -15.03 2.08 5.48
N PRO A 250 -14.94 3.18 6.23
CA PRO A 250 -13.89 4.20 6.23
C PRO A 250 -12.61 3.78 6.96
N GLY A 251 -11.53 4.52 6.76
CA GLY A 251 -10.35 4.51 7.63
C GLY A 251 -9.17 3.67 7.18
N ARG A 252 -9.33 2.82 6.14
CA ARG A 252 -8.28 1.92 5.62
C ARG A 252 -7.75 0.92 6.65
N ASN A 253 -8.64 0.49 7.57
CA ASN A 253 -8.33 -0.52 8.57
C ASN A 253 -8.79 -1.91 8.14
N GLU A 254 -9.00 -2.83 9.12
CA GLU A 254 -9.44 -4.21 8.88
C GLU A 254 -10.67 -4.27 7.97
N ILE A 255 -10.78 -5.36 7.20
CA ILE A 255 -11.86 -5.58 6.22
C ILE A 255 -13.01 -6.47 6.76
N ASN A 256 -13.11 -6.61 8.08
CA ASN A 256 -14.17 -7.35 8.76
C ASN A 256 -15.48 -6.54 8.86
N ASP A 257 -16.42 -6.98 9.69
CA ASP A 257 -17.75 -6.37 9.85
C ASP A 257 -17.76 -4.95 10.44
N SER A 258 -16.58 -4.38 10.77
CA SER A 258 -16.48 -3.01 11.31
C SER A 258 -16.46 -1.92 10.22
N GLN A 259 -16.59 -2.29 8.95
CA GLN A 259 -16.52 -1.40 7.80
C GLN A 259 -17.67 -1.68 6.81
N GLU A 260 -17.81 -0.89 5.73
CA GLU A 260 -19.03 -0.87 4.90
C GLU A 260 -19.05 -1.84 3.72
N LEU A 261 -17.90 -2.46 3.33
CA LEU A 261 -17.79 -3.34 2.17
C LEU A 261 -18.02 -4.81 2.54
N TYR A 262 -18.75 -5.53 1.71
CA TYR A 262 -18.89 -6.98 1.85
C TYR A 262 -17.87 -7.70 0.95
N TYR A 263 -16.66 -7.86 1.47
CA TYR A 263 -15.51 -8.42 0.74
C TYR A 263 -15.76 -9.80 0.12
N PRO A 264 -16.43 -10.78 0.76
CA PRO A 264 -16.65 -12.08 0.12
C PRO A 264 -17.36 -11.97 -1.24
N ALA A 265 -18.35 -11.09 -1.39
CA ALA A 265 -19.03 -10.88 -2.67
C ALA A 265 -18.15 -10.15 -3.69
N ILE A 266 -17.32 -9.22 -3.24
CA ILE A 266 -16.39 -8.48 -4.11
C ILE A 266 -15.34 -9.44 -4.66
N ILE A 267 -14.71 -10.27 -3.80
CA ILE A 267 -13.68 -11.22 -4.23
C ILE A 267 -14.28 -12.30 -5.14
N GLN A 268 -15.49 -12.79 -4.86
CA GLN A 268 -16.17 -13.69 -5.77
C GLN A 268 -16.37 -13.07 -7.16
N ALA A 269 -16.75 -11.77 -7.20
CA ALA A 269 -16.88 -11.06 -8.48
C ALA A 269 -15.54 -10.91 -9.22
N VAL A 270 -14.43 -10.75 -8.52
CA VAL A 270 -13.08 -10.77 -9.11
C VAL A 270 -12.78 -12.15 -9.72
N LEU A 271 -13.03 -13.24 -8.97
CA LEU A 271 -12.81 -14.61 -9.45
C LEU A 271 -13.69 -14.96 -10.65
N ASP A 272 -14.95 -14.51 -10.66
CA ASP A 272 -15.89 -14.74 -11.77
C ASP A 272 -15.43 -14.12 -13.10
N THR A 273 -14.49 -13.15 -13.06
CA THR A 273 -13.86 -12.57 -14.27
C THR A 273 -12.77 -13.47 -14.86
N GLY A 274 -12.37 -14.54 -14.17
CA GLY A 274 -11.23 -15.37 -14.54
C GLY A 274 -9.88 -14.79 -14.10
N PHE A 275 -9.86 -13.83 -13.18
CA PHE A 275 -8.62 -13.24 -12.67
C PHE A 275 -7.76 -14.27 -11.94
N THR A 276 -6.48 -14.34 -12.30
CA THR A 276 -5.49 -15.27 -11.75
C THR A 276 -4.26 -14.57 -11.15
N GLY A 277 -4.31 -13.24 -11.09
CA GLY A 277 -3.24 -12.43 -10.48
C GLY A 277 -3.29 -12.45 -8.94
N PHE A 278 -2.57 -11.53 -8.33
CA PHE A 278 -2.54 -11.38 -6.87
C PHE A 278 -3.60 -10.38 -6.38
N LEU A 279 -4.12 -10.68 -5.18
CA LEU A 279 -4.96 -9.78 -4.40
C LEU A 279 -4.25 -9.52 -3.07
N ALA A 280 -3.89 -8.25 -2.83
CA ALA A 280 -3.10 -7.88 -1.67
C ALA A 280 -3.92 -7.21 -0.57
N GLN A 281 -3.61 -7.57 0.67
CA GLN A 281 -4.09 -6.89 1.85
C GLN A 281 -3.32 -5.59 2.04
N GLU A 282 -3.99 -4.45 1.87
CA GLU A 282 -3.40 -3.12 2.01
C GLU A 282 -4.16 -2.26 3.03
N PHE A 283 -4.68 -2.87 4.06
CA PHE A 283 -5.25 -2.17 5.20
C PHE A 283 -4.22 -1.96 6.33
N ILE A 284 -4.44 -0.94 7.14
CA ILE A 284 -3.61 -0.61 8.30
C ILE A 284 -4.19 -1.31 9.54
N PRO A 285 -3.52 -2.35 10.08
CA PRO A 285 -4.04 -3.09 11.22
C PRO A 285 -4.10 -2.21 12.48
N THR A 286 -5.20 -2.35 13.22
CA THR A 286 -5.44 -1.63 14.49
C THR A 286 -5.24 -2.50 15.73
N ARG A 287 -5.21 -3.82 15.59
CA ARG A 287 -5.00 -4.74 16.70
C ARG A 287 -3.58 -4.67 17.26
N ALA A 288 -3.43 -5.03 18.53
CA ALA A 288 -2.13 -5.08 19.18
C ALA A 288 -1.17 -6.07 18.49
N ASN A 289 -1.71 -7.20 17.99
CA ASN A 289 -1.00 -8.10 17.09
C ASN A 289 -1.51 -7.89 15.64
N PRO A 290 -0.75 -7.22 14.79
CA PRO A 290 -1.16 -6.93 13.42
C PRO A 290 -1.32 -8.19 12.54
N LEU A 291 -0.65 -9.29 12.88
CA LEU A 291 -0.74 -10.54 12.14
C LEU A 291 -2.09 -11.25 12.32
N GLU A 292 -2.79 -11.02 13.43
CA GLU A 292 -4.17 -11.50 13.61
C GLU A 292 -5.14 -10.79 12.66
N SER A 293 -4.96 -9.49 12.44
CA SER A 293 -5.72 -8.75 11.45
C SER A 293 -5.46 -9.26 10.04
N LEU A 294 -4.19 -9.55 9.71
CA LEU A 294 -3.82 -10.12 8.42
C LEU A 294 -4.49 -11.47 8.20
N GLN A 295 -4.41 -12.37 9.16
CA GLN A 295 -5.02 -13.69 9.07
C GLN A 295 -6.53 -13.60 8.86
N GLU A 296 -7.23 -12.75 9.62
CA GLU A 296 -8.67 -12.52 9.43
C GLU A 296 -8.99 -12.01 8.01
N GLY A 297 -8.22 -11.02 7.51
CA GLY A 297 -8.40 -10.48 6.17
C GLY A 297 -8.22 -11.52 5.07
N ILE A 298 -7.22 -12.39 5.20
CA ILE A 298 -7.01 -13.51 4.28
C ILE A 298 -8.20 -14.46 4.28
N HIS A 299 -8.72 -14.87 5.45
CA HIS A 299 -9.88 -15.76 5.54
C HIS A 299 -11.16 -15.12 4.97
N ILE A 300 -11.37 -13.82 5.14
CA ILE A 300 -12.50 -13.09 4.55
C ILE A 300 -12.43 -13.13 3.01
N CYS A 301 -11.23 -13.04 2.45
CA CYS A 301 -11.01 -13.05 1.00
C CYS A 301 -10.88 -14.46 0.39
N ASP A 302 -10.80 -15.51 1.20
CA ASP A 302 -10.67 -16.90 0.74
C ASP A 302 -12.05 -17.52 0.42
N VAL A 303 -12.64 -17.15 -0.72
CA VAL A 303 -14.01 -17.51 -1.16
C VAL A 303 -14.03 -18.67 -2.14
#